data_57a0bd25cd4b0c92378992e6689d07ce
#
_entry.id   57a0bd25cd4b0c92378992e6689d07ce
#
_cell.length_a   1.000
_cell.length_b   1.000
_cell.length_c   1.000
_cell.angle_alpha   90.00
_cell.angle_beta   90.00
_cell.angle_gamma   90.00
#
_symmetry.space_group_name_H-M   'P 1'
#
loop_
_entity.id
_entity.type
_entity.pdbx_description
1 polymer ?
#
loop_
_entity_poly.entity_id
_entity_poly.type
_entity_poly.pdbx_seq_one_letter_code
_entity_poly.pdbx_strand_id
1 'polypeptide(L)'
;MRKVRDYDAELKALNDKARALKTKKVEQLGQLVTATGADTLDIDTLAGAMLHAMDSASAEEREAWRTKGAAFFQRGKKARP
;
A
#
# COMPACT_ATOMS: atom_id res chain seq x y z
N MET A 1 -27.49 -6.80 -37.96
CA MET A 1 -28.06 -6.43 -36.67
C MET A 1 -27.02 -5.89 -35.73
N ARG A 2 -27.35 -4.81 -35.07
CA ARG A 2 -26.40 -4.21 -34.16
C ARG A 2 -26.29 -5.02 -32.87
N LYS A 3 -25.08 -5.24 -32.44
CA LYS A 3 -24.82 -5.92 -31.19
C LYS A 3 -25.10 -4.98 -30.02
N VAL A 4 -25.87 -5.48 -29.07
CA VAL A 4 -26.17 -4.71 -27.86
C VAL A 4 -25.00 -4.87 -26.90
N ARG A 5 -24.55 -3.75 -26.38
CA ARG A 5 -23.46 -3.74 -25.44
C ARG A 5 -23.91 -4.28 -24.10
N ASP A 6 -23.15 -5.20 -23.57
CA ASP A 6 -23.45 -5.81 -22.27
C ASP A 6 -22.75 -5.05 -21.15
N TYR A 7 -23.46 -4.09 -20.58
CA TYR A 7 -22.90 -3.26 -19.52
C TYR A 7 -22.66 -4.03 -18.23
N ASP A 8 -23.48 -5.04 -17.98
CA ASP A 8 -23.30 -5.86 -16.77
C ASP A 8 -21.99 -6.64 -16.83
N ALA A 9 -21.66 -7.18 -18.00
CA ALA A 9 -20.40 -7.89 -18.19
C ALA A 9 -19.22 -6.93 -18.05
N GLU A 10 -19.35 -5.72 -18.56
CA GLU A 10 -18.30 -4.72 -18.45
C GLU A 10 -18.09 -4.29 -17.00
N LEU A 11 -19.18 -4.10 -16.27
CA LEU A 11 -19.11 -3.74 -14.86
C LEU A 11 -18.44 -4.85 -14.05
N LYS A 12 -18.80 -6.09 -14.35
CA LYS A 12 -18.18 -7.22 -13.67
C LYS A 12 -16.69 -7.28 -13.93
N ALA A 13 -16.28 -7.08 -15.18
CA ALA A 13 -14.86 -7.07 -15.54
C ALA A 13 -14.10 -5.99 -14.80
N LEU A 14 -14.69 -4.78 -14.70
CA LEU A 14 -14.09 -3.69 -13.96
C LEU A 14 -13.99 -3.97 -12.47
N ASN A 15 -15.02 -4.57 -11.91
CA ASN A 15 -15.02 -4.94 -10.50
C ASN A 15 -13.97 -6.00 -10.19
N ASP A 16 -13.83 -6.98 -11.08
CA ASP A 16 -12.82 -8.03 -10.92
C ASP A 16 -11.42 -7.44 -10.99
N LYS A 17 -11.20 -6.51 -11.92
CA LYS A 17 -9.92 -5.84 -12.06
C LYS A 17 -9.60 -4.99 -10.84
N ALA A 18 -10.59 -4.25 -10.35
CA ALA A 18 -10.41 -3.42 -9.15
C ALA A 18 -10.06 -4.28 -7.94
N ARG A 19 -10.71 -5.44 -7.80
CA ARG A 19 -10.43 -6.37 -6.71
C ARG A 19 -9.01 -6.92 -6.81
N ALA A 20 -8.57 -7.27 -8.02
CA ALA A 20 -7.22 -7.78 -8.23
C ALA A 20 -6.17 -6.73 -7.88
N LEU A 21 -6.41 -5.47 -8.26
CA LEU A 21 -5.49 -4.38 -7.93
C LEU A 21 -5.44 -4.12 -6.43
N LYS A 22 -6.58 -4.21 -5.76
CA LYS A 22 -6.64 -4.04 -4.31
C LYS A 22 -5.86 -5.14 -3.60
N THR A 23 -5.98 -6.37 -4.08
CA THR A 23 -5.22 -7.49 -3.54
C THR A 23 -3.72 -7.27 -3.69
N LYS A 24 -3.29 -6.81 -4.86
CA LYS A 24 -1.87 -6.52 -5.10
C LYS A 24 -1.37 -5.42 -4.18
N LYS A 25 -2.20 -4.41 -3.94
CA LYS A 25 -1.81 -3.33 -3.04
C LYS A 25 -1.63 -3.85 -1.61
N VAL A 26 -2.52 -4.71 -1.15
CA VAL A 26 -2.40 -5.31 0.18
C VAL A 26 -1.12 -6.15 0.29
N GLU A 27 -0.81 -6.91 -0.75
CA GLU A 27 0.43 -7.69 -0.78
C GLU A 27 1.65 -6.79 -0.73
N GLN A 28 1.63 -5.69 -1.47
CA GLN A 28 2.72 -4.72 -1.47
C GLN A 28 2.91 -4.11 -0.08
N LEU A 29 1.82 -3.77 0.59
CA LEU A 29 1.89 -3.22 1.95
C LEU A 29 2.43 -4.25 2.93
N GLY A 30 2.05 -5.52 2.77
CA GLY A 30 2.59 -6.61 3.58
C GLY A 30 4.09 -6.77 3.40
N GLN A 31 4.55 -6.71 2.16
CA GLN A 31 5.97 -6.76 1.84
C GLN A 31 6.73 -5.59 2.47
N LEU A 32 6.12 -4.42 2.46
CA LEU A 32 6.71 -3.24 3.07
C LEU A 32 6.89 -3.42 4.58
N VAL A 33 5.89 -3.98 5.24
CA VAL A 33 5.96 -4.26 6.68
C VAL A 33 7.16 -5.16 6.98
N THR A 34 7.34 -6.21 6.18
CA THR A 34 8.46 -7.14 6.35
C THR A 34 9.79 -6.47 6.02
N ALA A 35 9.84 -5.72 4.93
CA ALA A 35 11.09 -5.10 4.47
C ALA A 35 11.63 -4.08 5.47
N THR A 36 10.74 -3.39 6.18
CA THR A 36 11.14 -2.40 7.18
C THR A 36 11.44 -3.00 8.54
N GLY A 37 11.12 -4.28 8.73
CA GLY A 37 11.27 -4.92 10.03
C GLY A 37 10.10 -4.68 10.97
N ALA A 38 9.06 -3.98 10.50
CA ALA A 38 7.91 -3.68 11.33
C ALA A 38 7.11 -4.93 11.72
N ASP A 39 7.33 -6.03 11.01
CA ASP A 39 6.73 -7.33 11.33
C ASP A 39 7.22 -7.89 12.66
N THR A 40 8.30 -7.34 13.19
CA THR A 40 8.80 -7.77 14.50
C THR A 40 8.03 -7.15 15.66
N LEU A 41 7.24 -6.11 15.37
CA LEU A 41 6.35 -5.54 16.37
C LEU A 41 5.13 -6.44 16.54
N ASP A 42 4.62 -6.52 17.76
CA ASP A 42 3.37 -7.22 17.96
C ASP A 42 2.24 -6.48 17.24
N ILE A 43 1.18 -7.19 16.96
CA ILE A 43 0.10 -6.64 16.12
C ILE A 43 -0.57 -5.42 16.75
N ASP A 44 -0.71 -5.41 18.06
CA ASP A 44 -1.33 -4.28 18.75
C ASP A 44 -0.45 -3.04 18.66
N THR A 45 0.86 -3.20 18.83
CA THR A 45 1.79 -2.08 18.72
C THR A 45 1.83 -1.54 17.30
N LEU A 46 1.84 -2.42 16.32
CA LEU A 46 1.83 -2.01 14.92
C LEU A 46 0.56 -1.24 14.59
N ALA A 47 -0.59 -1.75 15.04
CA ALA A 47 -1.87 -1.09 14.83
C ALA A 47 -1.88 0.30 15.46
N GLY A 48 -1.37 0.42 16.68
CA GLY A 48 -1.30 1.70 17.38
C GLY A 48 -0.42 2.71 16.65
N ALA A 49 0.72 2.27 16.15
CA ALA A 49 1.62 3.15 15.39
C ALA A 49 0.93 3.65 14.13
N MET A 50 0.24 2.78 13.42
CA MET A 50 -0.49 3.15 12.22
C MET A 50 -1.61 4.15 12.50
N LEU A 51 -2.37 3.90 13.57
CA LEU A 51 -3.45 4.80 13.99
C LEU A 51 -2.90 6.16 14.38
N HIS A 52 -1.78 6.18 15.08
CA HIS A 52 -1.12 7.44 15.43
C HIS A 52 -0.72 8.22 14.17
N ALA A 53 -0.16 7.52 13.19
CA ALA A 53 0.25 8.15 11.94
C ALA A 53 -0.94 8.79 11.20
N MET A 54 -2.10 8.14 11.26
CA MET A 54 -3.28 8.65 10.57
C MET A 54 -3.98 9.78 11.32
N ASP A 55 -4.02 9.69 12.66
CA ASP A 55 -4.82 10.60 13.47
C ASP A 55 -4.06 11.82 13.97
N SER A 56 -2.79 11.66 14.27
CA SER A 56 -2.04 12.68 15.02
C SER A 56 -0.93 13.35 14.25
N ALA A 57 -0.55 12.79 13.10
CA ALA A 57 0.60 13.30 12.36
C ALA A 57 0.32 14.66 11.75
N SER A 58 1.21 15.62 11.97
CA SER A 58 1.17 16.91 11.29
C SER A 58 1.65 16.73 9.85
N ALA A 59 1.41 17.77 9.03
CA ALA A 59 1.91 17.77 7.66
C ALA A 59 3.44 17.67 7.62
N GLU A 60 4.10 18.31 8.58
CA GLU A 60 5.56 18.29 8.68
C GLU A 60 6.08 16.90 9.01
N GLU A 61 5.42 16.22 9.94
CA GLU A 61 5.79 14.86 10.29
C GLU A 61 5.61 13.91 9.13
N ARG A 62 4.49 14.04 8.40
CA ARG A 62 4.22 13.20 7.22
C ARG A 62 5.27 13.42 6.16
N GLU A 63 5.70 14.65 5.95
CA GLU A 63 6.73 14.96 4.97
C GLU A 63 8.08 14.37 5.39
N ALA A 64 8.41 14.44 6.67
CA ALA A 64 9.63 13.85 7.20
C ALA A 64 9.60 12.33 7.00
N TRP A 65 8.48 11.70 7.27
CA TRP A 65 8.32 10.25 7.06
C TRP A 65 8.45 9.89 5.59
N ARG A 66 7.85 10.68 4.72
CA ARG A 66 7.91 10.44 3.28
C ARG A 66 9.35 10.49 2.79
N THR A 67 10.10 11.47 3.26
CA THR A 67 11.50 11.62 2.90
C THR A 67 12.33 10.42 3.38
N LYS A 68 12.09 10.01 4.61
CA LYS A 68 12.79 8.85 5.19
C LYS A 68 12.44 7.57 4.43
N GLY A 69 11.18 7.41 4.05
CA GLY A 69 10.74 6.25 3.28
C GLY A 69 11.37 6.21 1.90
N ALA A 70 11.42 7.37 1.23
CA ALA A 70 12.05 7.45 -0.08
C ALA A 70 13.52 7.07 0.00
N ALA A 71 14.22 7.54 1.03
CA ALA A 71 15.63 7.20 1.23
C ALA A 71 15.82 5.69 1.47
N PHE A 72 14.88 5.09 2.19
CA PHE A 72 14.92 3.65 2.44
C PHE A 72 14.87 2.86 1.12
N PHE A 73 13.97 3.23 0.22
CA PHE A 73 13.85 2.55 -1.06
C PHE A 73 15.06 2.81 -1.96
N GLN A 74 15.61 4.01 -1.93
CA GLN A 74 16.83 4.32 -2.69
C GLN A 74 18.01 3.49 -2.21
N ARG A 75 18.15 3.37 -0.89
CA ARG A 75 19.23 2.58 -0.29
C ARG A 75 19.10 1.12 -0.67
N GLY A 76 17.89 0.59 -0.67
CA GLY A 76 17.64 -0.77 -1.07
C GLY A 76 18.06 -1.03 -2.50
N LYS A 77 17.79 -0.09 -3.41
CA LYS A 77 18.21 -0.21 -4.79
C LYS A 77 19.72 -0.22 -4.94
N LYS A 78 20.41 0.63 -4.19
CA LYS A 78 21.87 0.72 -4.26
C LYS A 78 22.54 -0.51 -3.67
N ALA A 79 21.92 -1.13 -2.69
CA ALA A 79 22.47 -2.30 -2.03
C ALA A 79 22.43 -3.54 -2.94
N ARG A 80 21.64 -3.51 -3.98
CA ARG A 80 21.55 -4.65 -4.89
C ARG A 80 22.68 -4.64 -5.89
N PRO A 81 23.31 -5.79 -6.10
CA PRO A 81 24.33 -5.94 -7.12
C PRO A 81 23.77 -5.78 -8.52
#